data_24965b51493fe456da26beadf5461e27
#
_entry.id   24965b51493fe456da26beadf5461e27
#
_cell.length_a   1.000
_cell.length_b   1.000
_cell.length_c   1.000
_cell.angle_alpha   90.00
_cell.angle_beta   90.00
_cell.angle_gamma   90.00
#
_symmetry.space_group_name_H-M   'P 1'
#
loop_
_entity.id
_entity.type
_entity.pdbx_description
1 polymer ?
#
loop_
_entity_poly.entity_id
_entity_poly.type
_entity_poly.pdbx_seq_one_letter_code
_entity_poly.pdbx_strand_id
1 'polypeptide(L)'
;HTPRTKLGESMMQSVKDAMDGMDGVLVLVDATQVGEHDRAIVRDMAGKKVPKVLAINKIDLLPPEKLLGLIASFADLGYDAIIPISAKTGDGLDDLTKQLATHLPEGPKYFPDDMMTDQPERLICAELIREKALQHLRDEVPHGIGVEMMGMEKMNDNFMEINATIYCERDAHKGIIIGKHGAMLQTIGSEAREDIEKLLGLHVN
;
A
#
# COMPACT_ATOMS: atom_id res chain seq x y z
N HIS A 1 -7.52 -15.49 0.57
CA HIS A 1 -7.36 -15.97 -0.81
C HIS A 1 -6.72 -17.36 -0.79
N THR A 2 -7.31 -18.34 -1.45
CA THR A 2 -6.63 -19.61 -1.70
C THR A 2 -5.76 -19.37 -2.93
N PRO A 3 -4.42 -19.43 -2.82
CA PRO A 3 -3.55 -19.12 -3.91
C PRO A 3 -3.73 -20.14 -5.05
N ARG A 4 -3.86 -19.65 -6.27
CA ARG A 4 -3.95 -20.50 -7.48
C ARG A 4 -2.68 -20.45 -8.32
N THR A 5 -1.68 -19.67 -7.89
CA THR A 5 -0.42 -19.46 -8.59
C THR A 5 0.74 -19.52 -7.60
N LYS A 6 1.95 -19.85 -8.08
CA LYS A 6 3.17 -19.83 -7.26
C LYS A 6 3.46 -18.46 -6.64
N LEU A 7 3.11 -17.39 -7.35
CA LEU A 7 3.20 -16.03 -6.81
C LEU A 7 2.26 -15.85 -5.61
N GLY A 8 1.02 -16.31 -5.73
CA GLY A 8 0.06 -16.28 -4.62
C GLY A 8 0.50 -17.09 -3.41
N GLU A 9 1.15 -18.24 -3.61
CA GLU A 9 1.74 -19.05 -2.54
C GLU A 9 2.88 -18.30 -1.83
N SER A 10 3.78 -17.67 -2.60
CA SER A 10 4.85 -16.83 -2.05
C SER A 10 4.32 -15.64 -1.27
N MET A 11 3.29 -14.95 -1.77
CA MET A 11 2.64 -13.85 -1.06
C MET A 11 2.00 -14.32 0.25
N MET A 12 1.34 -15.48 0.27
CA MET A 12 0.77 -16.07 1.49
C MET A 12 1.83 -16.49 2.48
N GLN A 13 2.99 -16.96 2.02
CA GLN A 13 4.12 -17.24 2.91
C GLN A 13 4.66 -15.95 3.54
N SER A 14 4.86 -14.90 2.75
CA SER A 14 5.27 -13.58 3.27
C SER A 14 4.31 -13.03 4.33
N VAL A 15 3.00 -13.22 4.13
CA VAL A 15 1.99 -12.84 5.14
C VAL A 15 2.18 -13.63 6.43
N LYS A 16 2.42 -14.95 6.35
CA LYS A 16 2.66 -15.78 7.54
C LYS A 16 3.93 -15.36 8.27
N ASP A 17 5.01 -15.14 7.52
CA ASP A 17 6.30 -14.73 8.09
C ASP A 17 6.19 -13.36 8.77
N ALA A 18 5.42 -12.42 8.19
CA ALA A 18 5.14 -11.12 8.80
C ALA A 18 4.28 -11.20 10.06
N MET A 19 3.50 -12.28 10.22
CA MET A 19 2.68 -12.50 11.42
C MET A 19 3.46 -13.10 12.59
N ASP A 20 4.67 -13.60 12.36
CA ASP A 20 5.52 -14.15 13.42
C ASP A 20 6.27 -13.02 14.13
N GLY A 21 6.11 -12.94 15.45
CA GLY A 21 6.81 -11.95 16.29
C GLY A 21 6.23 -10.53 16.28
N MET A 22 4.98 -10.35 15.81
CA MET A 22 4.34 -9.03 15.84
C MET A 22 3.95 -8.61 17.27
N ASP A 23 4.11 -7.33 17.56
CA ASP A 23 3.72 -6.71 18.84
C ASP A 23 2.23 -6.35 18.88
N GLY A 24 1.56 -6.22 17.74
CA GLY A 24 0.15 -5.93 17.61
C GLY A 24 -0.37 -6.13 16.18
N VAL A 25 -1.69 -6.15 16.02
CA VAL A 25 -2.38 -6.32 14.74
C VAL A 25 -3.30 -5.15 14.47
N LEU A 26 -3.13 -4.51 13.33
CA LEU A 26 -4.11 -3.60 12.75
C LEU A 26 -4.84 -4.31 11.61
N VAL A 27 -6.15 -4.53 11.77
CA VAL A 27 -7.00 -5.05 10.70
C VAL A 27 -7.73 -3.89 10.05
N LEU A 28 -7.63 -3.79 8.72
CA LEU A 28 -8.30 -2.78 7.93
C LEU A 28 -9.43 -3.42 7.11
N VAL A 29 -10.64 -2.86 7.19
CA VAL A 29 -11.78 -3.27 6.36
C VAL A 29 -12.36 -2.09 5.60
N ASP A 30 -12.80 -2.35 4.37
CA ASP A 30 -13.52 -1.37 3.56
C ASP A 30 -14.99 -1.34 3.98
N ALA A 31 -15.43 -0.25 4.58
CA ALA A 31 -16.81 -0.10 5.08
C ALA A 31 -17.88 -0.30 4.01
N THR A 32 -17.55 -0.06 2.74
CA THR A 32 -18.51 -0.13 1.63
C THR A 32 -18.79 -1.54 1.12
N GLN A 33 -17.88 -2.50 1.42
CA GLN A 33 -17.89 -3.84 0.82
C GLN A 33 -17.51 -4.97 1.81
N VAL A 34 -17.99 -4.91 3.04
CA VAL A 34 -17.71 -5.97 4.03
C VAL A 34 -18.47 -7.25 3.70
N GLY A 35 -17.79 -8.19 3.04
CA GLY A 35 -18.28 -9.51 2.70
C GLY A 35 -17.98 -10.59 3.75
N GLU A 36 -18.40 -11.83 3.48
CA GLU A 36 -18.10 -12.96 4.36
C GLU A 36 -16.62 -13.28 4.48
N HIS A 37 -15.84 -13.02 3.43
CA HIS A 37 -14.41 -13.21 3.44
C HIS A 37 -13.71 -12.23 4.41
N ASP A 38 -14.11 -10.95 4.37
CA ASP A 38 -13.59 -9.93 5.28
C ASP A 38 -13.94 -10.26 6.73
N ARG A 39 -15.19 -10.69 6.96
CA ARG A 39 -15.65 -11.14 8.28
C ARG A 39 -14.87 -12.35 8.80
N ALA A 40 -14.51 -13.27 7.91
CA ALA A 40 -13.69 -14.42 8.28
C ALA A 40 -12.28 -14.00 8.72
N ILE A 41 -11.64 -13.07 7.98
CA ILE A 41 -10.33 -12.50 8.35
C ILE A 41 -10.41 -11.79 9.70
N VAL A 42 -11.43 -10.94 9.87
CA VAL A 42 -11.64 -10.20 11.13
C VAL A 42 -11.80 -11.16 12.31
N ARG A 43 -12.56 -12.26 12.17
CA ARG A 43 -12.71 -13.26 13.22
C ARG A 43 -11.41 -14.02 13.49
N ASP A 44 -10.65 -14.38 12.47
CA ASP A 44 -9.37 -15.09 12.63
C ASP A 44 -8.36 -14.21 13.37
N MET A 45 -8.25 -12.94 13.00
CA MET A 45 -7.36 -11.98 13.68
C MET A 45 -7.81 -11.70 15.13
N ALA A 46 -9.11 -11.69 15.39
CA ALA A 46 -9.65 -11.54 16.74
C ALA A 46 -9.17 -12.62 17.70
N GLY A 47 -8.87 -13.83 17.20
CA GLY A 47 -8.33 -14.94 17.98
C GLY A 47 -6.85 -14.82 18.38
N LYS A 48 -6.12 -13.83 17.89
CA LYS A 48 -4.69 -13.64 18.22
C LYS A 48 -4.51 -13.15 19.67
N LYS A 49 -3.38 -13.53 20.28
CA LYS A 49 -3.06 -13.17 21.68
C LYS A 49 -2.30 -11.85 21.84
N VAL A 50 -2.18 -11.07 20.79
CA VAL A 50 -1.53 -9.75 20.78
C VAL A 50 -2.58 -8.64 20.76
N PRO A 51 -2.23 -7.40 21.14
CA PRO A 51 -3.10 -6.24 20.96
C PRO A 51 -3.60 -6.13 19.52
N LYS A 52 -4.87 -5.82 19.37
CA LYS A 52 -5.51 -5.79 18.05
C LYS A 52 -6.51 -4.67 17.92
N VAL A 53 -6.35 -3.90 16.86
CA VAL A 53 -7.20 -2.77 16.50
C VAL A 53 -7.89 -3.06 15.17
N LEU A 54 -9.18 -2.84 15.09
CA LEU A 54 -9.94 -2.91 13.84
C LEU A 54 -10.22 -1.49 13.33
N ALA A 55 -9.69 -1.14 12.16
CA ALA A 55 -10.01 0.11 11.50
C ALA A 55 -11.03 -0.12 10.38
N ILE A 56 -12.14 0.60 10.45
CA ILE A 56 -13.21 0.58 9.43
C ILE A 56 -13.00 1.78 8.53
N ASN A 57 -12.43 1.57 7.35
CA ASN A 57 -12.02 2.62 6.41
C ASN A 57 -13.13 2.98 5.41
N LYS A 58 -12.98 4.15 4.79
CA LYS A 58 -13.88 4.76 3.80
C LYS A 58 -15.24 5.18 4.37
N ILE A 59 -15.23 5.66 5.62
CA ILE A 59 -16.46 6.14 6.26
C ILE A 59 -17.07 7.35 5.55
N ASP A 60 -16.26 8.09 4.80
CA ASP A 60 -16.69 9.21 3.93
C ASP A 60 -17.70 8.79 2.86
N LEU A 61 -17.79 7.49 2.55
CA LEU A 61 -18.70 6.92 1.57
C LEU A 61 -19.93 6.25 2.19
N LEU A 62 -20.05 6.22 3.52
CA LEU A 62 -21.14 5.55 4.21
C LEU A 62 -22.05 6.52 5.00
N PRO A 63 -23.38 6.31 4.98
CA PRO A 63 -24.27 6.97 5.92
C PRO A 63 -23.98 6.56 7.36
N PRO A 64 -24.08 7.48 8.34
CA PRO A 64 -23.77 7.20 9.76
C PRO A 64 -24.52 6.00 10.34
N GLU A 65 -25.77 5.78 9.95
CA GLU A 65 -26.59 4.67 10.43
C GLU A 65 -26.02 3.29 10.02
N LYS A 66 -25.53 3.19 8.78
CA LYS A 66 -24.86 1.97 8.30
C LYS A 66 -23.54 1.74 9.00
N LEU A 67 -22.80 2.80 9.25
CA LEU A 67 -21.52 2.73 9.98
C LEU A 67 -21.74 2.21 11.40
N LEU A 68 -22.73 2.74 12.14
CA LEU A 68 -23.05 2.26 13.48
C LEU A 68 -23.44 0.79 13.49
N GLY A 69 -24.24 0.33 12.51
CA GLY A 69 -24.60 -1.08 12.36
C GLY A 69 -23.38 -1.96 12.08
N LEU A 70 -22.43 -1.47 11.29
CA LEU A 70 -21.21 -2.19 10.98
C LEU A 70 -20.30 -2.30 12.22
N ILE A 71 -20.08 -1.21 12.94
CA ILE A 71 -19.32 -1.19 14.21
C ILE A 71 -19.95 -2.19 15.21
N ALA A 72 -21.26 -2.12 15.40
CA ALA A 72 -21.99 -3.04 16.30
C ALA A 72 -21.78 -4.51 15.92
N SER A 73 -21.69 -4.83 14.61
CA SER A 73 -21.49 -6.21 14.14
C SER A 73 -20.11 -6.80 14.50
N PHE A 74 -19.14 -5.98 14.89
CA PHE A 74 -17.81 -6.38 15.29
C PHE A 74 -17.52 -6.20 16.79
N ALA A 75 -18.43 -5.56 17.54
CA ALA A 75 -18.20 -5.18 18.94
C ALA A 75 -17.83 -6.35 19.85
N ASP A 76 -18.42 -7.53 19.65
CA ASP A 76 -18.24 -8.71 20.50
C ASP A 76 -17.03 -9.59 20.10
N LEU A 77 -16.24 -9.18 19.10
CA LEU A 77 -15.11 -10.00 18.61
C LEU A 77 -13.85 -9.90 19.45
N GLY A 78 -13.81 -8.99 20.45
CA GLY A 78 -12.67 -8.87 21.37
C GLY A 78 -11.48 -8.11 20.79
N TYR A 79 -11.72 -7.14 19.92
CA TYR A 79 -10.73 -6.13 19.55
C TYR A 79 -10.55 -5.13 20.69
N ASP A 80 -9.32 -4.66 20.90
CA ASP A 80 -9.03 -3.64 21.93
C ASP A 80 -9.62 -2.27 21.56
N ALA A 81 -9.72 -1.99 20.26
CA ALA A 81 -10.44 -0.84 19.74
C ALA A 81 -11.01 -1.11 18.34
N ILE A 82 -12.17 -0.50 18.05
CA ILE A 82 -12.77 -0.45 16.70
C ILE A 82 -12.89 1.02 16.32
N ILE A 83 -12.13 1.44 15.30
CA ILE A 83 -11.97 2.84 14.96
C ILE A 83 -12.45 3.08 13.53
N PRO A 84 -13.51 3.88 13.35
CA PRO A 84 -13.94 4.32 12.04
C PRO A 84 -12.98 5.39 11.51
N ILE A 85 -12.51 5.23 10.28
CA ILE A 85 -11.58 6.16 9.63
C ILE A 85 -11.95 6.46 8.18
N SER A 86 -11.47 7.56 7.69
CA SER A 86 -11.30 7.80 6.26
C SER A 86 -9.85 8.15 5.97
N ALA A 87 -9.11 7.21 5.42
CA ALA A 87 -7.73 7.46 5.01
C ALA A 87 -7.63 8.56 3.93
N LYS A 88 -8.73 8.81 3.19
CA LYS A 88 -8.80 9.84 2.16
C LYS A 88 -8.94 11.25 2.74
N THR A 89 -9.78 11.43 3.76
CA THR A 89 -10.06 12.75 4.36
C THR A 89 -9.22 13.02 5.59
N GLY A 90 -8.63 12.00 6.19
CA GLY A 90 -7.90 12.10 7.45
C GLY A 90 -8.76 11.86 8.69
N ASP A 91 -10.08 11.71 8.54
CA ASP A 91 -10.99 11.51 9.67
C ASP A 91 -10.62 10.23 10.44
N GLY A 92 -10.53 10.33 11.77
CA GLY A 92 -10.24 9.23 12.67
C GLY A 92 -8.78 8.75 12.68
N LEU A 93 -7.88 9.29 11.85
CA LEU A 93 -6.48 8.86 11.80
C LEU A 93 -5.70 9.20 13.08
N ASP A 94 -5.98 10.35 13.69
CA ASP A 94 -5.35 10.74 14.96
C ASP A 94 -5.74 9.78 16.08
N ASP A 95 -7.00 9.36 16.15
CA ASP A 95 -7.46 8.41 17.14
C ASP A 95 -6.88 7.01 16.90
N LEU A 96 -6.81 6.60 15.63
CA LEU A 96 -6.15 5.34 15.25
C LEU A 96 -4.68 5.36 15.69
N THR A 97 -3.94 6.42 15.37
CA THR A 97 -2.52 6.55 15.72
C THR A 97 -2.30 6.53 17.23
N LYS A 98 -3.13 7.26 17.99
CA LYS A 98 -3.08 7.24 19.46
C LYS A 98 -3.33 5.83 20.02
N GLN A 99 -4.36 5.15 19.52
CA GLN A 99 -4.67 3.78 19.98
C GLN A 99 -3.53 2.80 19.65
N LEU A 100 -2.97 2.84 18.46
CA LEU A 100 -1.83 2.01 18.11
C LEU A 100 -0.63 2.29 19.03
N ALA A 101 -0.34 3.56 19.30
CA ALA A 101 0.76 3.96 20.18
C ALA A 101 0.62 3.42 21.61
N THR A 102 -0.61 3.30 22.14
CA THR A 102 -0.84 2.76 23.50
C THR A 102 -0.48 1.28 23.63
N HIS A 103 -0.42 0.55 22.53
CA HIS A 103 -0.14 -0.88 22.51
C HIS A 103 1.31 -1.21 22.16
N LEU A 104 2.09 -0.22 21.72
CA LEU A 104 3.49 -0.43 21.39
C LEU A 104 4.35 -0.45 22.65
N PRO A 105 5.26 -1.42 22.82
CA PRO A 105 6.21 -1.43 23.91
C PRO A 105 7.24 -0.31 23.75
N GLU A 106 7.73 0.23 24.85
CA GLU A 106 8.91 1.11 24.82
C GLU A 106 10.12 0.32 24.35
N GLY A 107 10.87 0.88 23.42
CA GLY A 107 12.01 0.22 22.81
C GLY A 107 13.04 1.20 22.25
N PRO A 108 14.21 0.70 21.81
CA PRO A 108 15.19 1.53 21.16
C PRO A 108 14.66 2.08 19.84
N LYS A 109 15.11 3.27 19.50
CA LYS A 109 14.83 3.86 18.20
C LYS A 109 15.60 3.11 17.11
N TYR A 110 14.91 2.35 16.29
CA TYR A 110 15.53 1.55 15.22
C TYR A 110 15.94 2.37 14.00
N PHE A 111 15.24 3.48 13.75
CA PHE A 111 15.49 4.34 12.59
C PHE A 111 15.74 5.80 13.03
N PRO A 112 16.68 6.52 12.41
CA PRO A 112 16.86 7.98 12.61
C PRO A 112 15.58 8.76 12.27
N ASP A 113 15.41 9.96 12.86
CA ASP A 113 14.22 10.80 12.62
C ASP A 113 14.10 11.33 11.18
N ASP A 114 15.22 11.44 10.51
CA ASP A 114 15.37 11.90 9.13
C ASP A 114 15.27 10.76 8.09
N MET A 115 15.18 9.51 8.54
CA MET A 115 15.01 8.38 7.66
C MET A 115 13.52 8.19 7.30
N MET A 116 13.15 8.54 6.08
CA MET A 116 11.77 8.41 5.58
C MET A 116 11.36 6.96 5.32
N THR A 117 12.34 6.08 5.01
CA THR A 117 12.11 4.66 4.69
C THR A 117 13.42 3.88 4.81
N ASP A 118 13.34 2.60 5.11
CA ASP A 118 14.44 1.63 5.10
C ASP A 118 14.64 0.96 3.72
N GLN A 119 13.74 1.26 2.79
CA GLN A 119 13.81 0.66 1.46
C GLN A 119 14.89 1.33 0.59
N PRO A 120 15.61 0.54 -0.24
CA PRO A 120 16.56 1.11 -1.19
C PRO A 120 15.88 2.12 -2.12
N GLU A 121 16.50 3.27 -2.36
CA GLU A 121 16.01 4.32 -3.28
C GLU A 121 15.58 3.75 -4.63
N ARG A 122 16.34 2.77 -5.12
CA ARG A 122 16.03 2.04 -6.36
C ARG A 122 14.65 1.40 -6.36
N LEU A 123 14.26 0.80 -5.25
CA LEU A 123 12.96 0.15 -5.11
C LEU A 123 11.83 1.20 -5.06
N ILE A 124 12.06 2.28 -4.32
CA ILE A 124 11.07 3.37 -4.22
C ILE A 124 10.86 4.03 -5.58
N CYS A 125 11.93 4.30 -6.34
CA CYS A 125 11.82 4.84 -7.69
C CYS A 125 11.03 3.90 -8.62
N ALA A 126 11.26 2.58 -8.54
CA ALA A 126 10.47 1.61 -9.31
C ALA A 126 8.99 1.66 -8.94
N GLU A 127 8.66 1.75 -7.65
CA GLU A 127 7.28 1.85 -7.17
C GLU A 127 6.62 3.17 -7.56
N LEU A 128 7.32 4.29 -7.56
CA LEU A 128 6.79 5.57 -8.05
C LEU A 128 6.43 5.50 -9.55
N ILE A 129 7.27 4.88 -10.37
CA ILE A 129 6.96 4.66 -11.79
C ILE A 129 5.74 3.74 -11.92
N ARG A 130 5.67 2.66 -11.13
CA ARG A 130 4.54 1.73 -11.14
C ARG A 130 3.25 2.42 -10.69
N GLU A 131 3.30 3.27 -9.68
CA GLU A 131 2.16 4.06 -9.21
C GLU A 131 1.56 4.92 -10.35
N LYS A 132 2.39 5.68 -11.08
CA LYS A 132 1.90 6.49 -12.21
C LYS A 132 1.30 5.61 -13.30
N ALA A 133 1.91 4.47 -13.59
CA ALA A 133 1.32 3.51 -14.53
C ALA A 133 -0.07 3.03 -14.05
N LEU A 134 -0.23 2.72 -12.76
CA LEU A 134 -1.52 2.32 -12.18
C LEU A 134 -2.58 3.42 -12.23
N GLN A 135 -2.18 4.69 -12.07
CA GLN A 135 -3.10 5.84 -12.08
C GLN A 135 -3.64 6.14 -13.48
N HIS A 136 -2.84 5.91 -14.51
CA HIS A 136 -3.20 6.22 -15.91
C HIS A 136 -3.80 5.05 -16.67
N LEU A 137 -3.56 3.84 -16.24
CA LEU A 137 -4.06 2.64 -16.89
C LEU A 137 -5.38 2.18 -16.26
N ARG A 138 -6.25 1.57 -17.07
CA ARG A 138 -7.61 1.16 -16.68
C ARG A 138 -7.82 -0.34 -16.86
N ASP A 139 -8.92 -0.81 -16.31
CA ASP A 139 -9.39 -2.19 -16.40
C ASP A 139 -8.39 -3.20 -15.80
N GLU A 140 -8.07 -4.27 -16.48
CA GLU A 140 -7.19 -5.33 -16.01
C GLU A 140 -5.69 -5.05 -16.27
N VAL A 141 -5.35 -4.02 -17.05
CA VAL A 141 -3.96 -3.71 -17.40
C VAL A 141 -3.08 -3.40 -16.18
N PRO A 142 -3.57 -2.63 -15.17
CA PRO A 142 -2.79 -2.31 -13.99
C PRO A 142 -2.31 -3.51 -13.18
N HIS A 143 -3.10 -4.56 -13.11
CA HIS A 143 -2.81 -5.74 -12.28
C HIS A 143 -1.65 -6.60 -12.78
N GLY A 144 -1.28 -6.45 -14.04
CA GLY A 144 -0.21 -7.20 -14.68
C GLY A 144 1.04 -6.37 -14.99
N ILE A 145 1.31 -5.29 -14.24
CA ILE A 145 2.47 -4.42 -14.47
C ILE A 145 3.52 -4.62 -13.37
N GLY A 146 4.76 -4.83 -13.78
CA GLY A 146 5.97 -4.77 -12.97
C GLY A 146 6.92 -3.71 -13.49
N VAL A 147 7.71 -3.10 -12.61
CA VAL A 147 8.77 -2.14 -12.99
C VAL A 147 10.09 -2.61 -12.42
N GLU A 148 11.10 -2.66 -13.25
CA GLU A 148 12.47 -3.00 -12.88
C GLU A 148 13.39 -1.83 -13.22
N MET A 149 14.19 -1.44 -12.23
CA MET A 149 15.22 -0.43 -12.41
C MET A 149 16.46 -1.06 -13.04
N MET A 150 16.76 -0.73 -14.29
CA MET A 150 17.92 -1.25 -15.01
C MET A 150 19.20 -0.50 -14.63
N GLY A 151 19.14 0.80 -14.39
CA GLY A 151 20.25 1.63 -14.01
C GLY A 151 19.83 2.89 -13.25
N MET A 152 20.69 3.33 -12.33
CA MET A 152 20.62 4.63 -11.66
C MET A 152 22.07 5.13 -11.57
N GLU A 153 22.41 6.11 -12.39
CA GLU A 153 23.77 6.63 -12.50
C GLU A 153 23.80 8.12 -12.19
N LYS A 154 24.56 8.48 -11.16
CA LYS A 154 24.77 9.89 -10.81
C LYS A 154 25.78 10.50 -11.79
N MET A 155 25.28 11.34 -12.70
CA MET A 155 26.10 12.00 -13.71
C MET A 155 26.90 13.19 -13.16
N ASN A 156 26.33 13.87 -12.17
CA ASN A 156 26.97 14.93 -11.37
C ASN A 156 26.19 15.16 -10.07
N ASP A 157 26.56 16.14 -9.27
CA ASP A 157 25.95 16.37 -7.95
C ASP A 157 24.45 16.75 -8.01
N ASN A 158 23.98 17.27 -9.14
CA ASN A 158 22.60 17.74 -9.30
C ASN A 158 21.79 16.93 -10.34
N PHE A 159 22.37 15.88 -10.93
CA PHE A 159 21.72 15.17 -12.04
C PHE A 159 21.99 13.67 -12.01
N MET A 160 20.92 12.89 -12.14
CA MET A 160 20.94 11.43 -12.21
C MET A 160 20.24 10.94 -13.47
N GLU A 161 20.81 9.94 -14.12
CA GLU A 161 20.17 9.20 -15.19
C GLU A 161 19.54 7.92 -14.65
N ILE A 162 18.25 7.71 -14.95
CA ILE A 162 17.49 6.55 -14.50
C ILE A 162 16.95 5.80 -15.69
N ASN A 163 17.28 4.51 -15.76
CA ASN A 163 16.78 3.59 -16.77
C ASN A 163 15.89 2.54 -16.10
N ALA A 164 14.63 2.48 -16.51
CA ALA A 164 13.64 1.52 -16.00
C ALA A 164 12.93 0.77 -17.14
N THR A 165 12.56 -0.46 -16.88
CA THR A 165 11.76 -1.29 -17.78
C THR A 165 10.40 -1.57 -17.15
N ILE A 166 9.34 -1.28 -17.89
CA ILE A 166 7.97 -1.65 -17.50
C ILE A 166 7.63 -2.97 -18.18
N TYR A 167 7.37 -3.98 -17.37
CA TYR A 167 6.90 -5.29 -17.81
C TYR A 167 5.38 -5.33 -17.77
N CYS A 168 4.78 -6.04 -18.71
CA CYS A 168 3.36 -6.33 -18.73
C CYS A 168 3.12 -7.82 -18.96
N GLU A 169 2.06 -8.33 -18.35
CA GLU A 169 1.73 -9.76 -18.40
C GLU A 169 1.33 -10.25 -19.80
N ARG A 170 0.71 -9.37 -20.61
CA ARG A 170 0.19 -9.71 -21.95
C ARG A 170 0.71 -8.74 -23.00
N ASP A 171 1.11 -9.26 -24.16
CA ASP A 171 1.55 -8.44 -25.28
C ASP A 171 0.51 -7.39 -25.74
N ALA A 172 -0.77 -7.72 -25.63
CA ALA A 172 -1.86 -6.79 -25.93
C ALA A 172 -1.82 -5.52 -25.05
N HIS A 173 -1.30 -5.60 -23.83
CA HIS A 173 -1.19 -4.47 -22.92
C HIS A 173 -0.06 -3.51 -23.29
N LYS A 174 0.96 -3.99 -23.98
CA LYS A 174 2.13 -3.20 -24.38
C LYS A 174 1.74 -1.96 -25.18
N GLY A 175 0.84 -2.11 -26.18
CA GLY A 175 0.34 -1.00 -26.96
C GLY A 175 -0.42 0.04 -26.14
N ILE A 176 -1.15 -0.39 -25.12
CA ILE A 176 -1.91 0.49 -24.21
C ILE A 176 -0.94 1.28 -23.32
N ILE A 177 0.07 0.62 -22.76
CA ILE A 177 1.08 1.24 -21.90
C ILE A 177 1.93 2.26 -22.68
N ILE A 178 2.30 1.96 -23.92
CA ILE A 178 3.03 2.90 -24.78
C ILE A 178 2.13 4.06 -25.18
N GLY A 179 0.87 3.77 -25.53
CA GLY A 179 -0.08 4.76 -26.03
C GLY A 179 0.22 5.22 -27.46
N LYS A 180 -0.68 6.06 -27.99
CA LYS A 180 -0.52 6.60 -29.35
C LYS A 180 0.75 7.45 -29.42
N HIS A 181 1.67 7.08 -30.30
CA HIS A 181 2.98 7.75 -30.48
C HIS A 181 3.80 7.88 -29.17
N GLY A 182 3.64 6.96 -28.22
CA GLY A 182 4.35 7.00 -26.96
C GLY A 182 3.78 7.93 -25.87
N ALA A 183 2.62 8.56 -26.14
CA ALA A 183 2.08 9.59 -25.25
C ALA A 183 1.79 9.10 -23.82
N MET A 184 1.26 7.89 -23.66
CA MET A 184 0.96 7.35 -22.32
C MET A 184 2.26 7.10 -21.54
N LEU A 185 3.25 6.49 -22.16
CA LEU A 185 4.55 6.23 -21.55
C LEU A 185 5.27 7.54 -21.18
N GLN A 186 5.14 8.57 -22.04
CA GLN A 186 5.67 9.91 -21.76
C GLN A 186 5.01 10.55 -20.54
N THR A 187 3.68 10.44 -20.42
CA THR A 187 2.93 10.95 -19.25
C THR A 187 3.39 10.26 -17.97
N ILE A 188 3.41 8.92 -17.96
CA ILE A 188 3.88 8.12 -16.83
C ILE A 188 5.30 8.53 -16.43
N GLY A 189 6.21 8.62 -17.39
CA GLY A 189 7.61 8.99 -17.15
C GLY A 189 7.77 10.42 -16.61
N SER A 190 7.01 11.38 -17.15
CA SER A 190 7.08 12.76 -16.68
C SER A 190 6.60 12.94 -15.25
N GLU A 191 5.46 12.35 -14.90
CA GLU A 191 4.91 12.43 -13.55
C GLU A 191 5.77 11.66 -12.54
N ALA A 192 6.28 10.48 -12.91
CA ALA A 192 7.19 9.73 -12.06
C ALA A 192 8.49 10.51 -11.81
N ARG A 193 9.02 11.19 -12.84
CA ARG A 193 10.20 12.04 -12.70
C ARG A 193 10.01 13.12 -11.63
N GLU A 194 8.89 13.84 -11.65
CA GLU A 194 8.61 14.88 -10.67
C GLU A 194 8.66 14.36 -9.22
N ASP A 195 8.10 13.18 -8.98
CA ASP A 195 8.08 12.61 -7.65
C ASP A 195 9.43 12.01 -7.25
N ILE A 196 10.17 11.42 -8.20
CA ILE A 196 11.54 10.94 -7.98
C ILE A 196 12.50 12.10 -7.70
N GLU A 197 12.38 13.22 -8.41
CA GLU A 197 13.18 14.43 -8.16
C GLU A 197 12.93 15.00 -6.75
N LYS A 198 11.68 15.00 -6.29
CA LYS A 198 11.35 15.40 -4.90
C LYS A 198 11.96 14.45 -3.87
N LEU A 199 11.95 13.15 -4.15
CA LEU A 199 12.51 12.13 -3.25
C LEU A 199 14.03 12.24 -3.15
N LEU A 200 14.72 12.39 -4.29
CA LEU A 200 16.19 12.35 -4.36
C LEU A 200 16.83 13.72 -4.14
N GLY A 201 16.08 14.80 -4.26
CA GLY A 201 16.57 16.18 -4.14
C GLY A 201 17.50 16.62 -5.28
N LEU A 202 17.41 15.96 -6.47
CA LEU A 202 18.23 16.25 -7.63
C LEU A 202 17.43 16.03 -8.92
N HIS A 203 17.90 16.59 -10.05
CA HIS A 203 17.25 16.40 -11.34
C HIS A 203 17.47 15.00 -11.88
N VAL A 204 16.40 14.47 -12.55
CA VAL A 204 16.37 13.11 -13.10
C VAL A 204 16.01 13.10 -14.57
N ASN A 205 16.67 12.27 -15.35
CA ASN A 205 16.30 11.96 -16.73
C ASN A 205 16.09 10.47 -16.90
#